data_0e207c5adf38d785043d65d4de144093
#
_entry.id   0e207c5adf38d785043d65d4de144093
#
_cell.length_a   1.000
_cell.length_b   1.000
_cell.length_c   1.000
_cell.angle_alpha   90.00
_cell.angle_beta   90.00
_cell.angle_gamma   90.00
#
_symmetry.space_group_name_H-M   'P 1'
#
loop_
_entity.id
_entity.type
_entity.pdbx_description
1 polymer ?
#
loop_
_entity_poly.entity_id
_entity_poly.type
_entity_poly.pdbx_seq_one_letter_code
_entity_poly.pdbx_strand_id
1 'polypeptide(L)'
;MEKVYARTKGIRDDMVSGFCPGCMHSTVIKLIGEVLEEMHLLDKAACAVGVGCCGLHMDYITYDYFLAAHGRACAVATGAKRSNPESLVFTYQGDGDLASIGLAETISAANRGENFTVIFVNN
;
A
#
# COMPACT_ATOMS: atom_id res chain seq x y z
N MET A 1 33.53 -7.17 1.20
CA MET A 1 32.45 -8.04 1.71
C MET A 1 31.31 -7.94 0.71
N GLU A 2 30.96 -9.02 0.06
CA GLU A 2 29.85 -9.05 -0.89
C GLU A 2 28.52 -8.95 -0.12
N LYS A 3 27.62 -8.07 -0.54
CA LYS A 3 26.29 -7.98 0.07
C LYS A 3 25.49 -9.23 -0.30
N VAL A 4 25.18 -10.04 0.68
CA VAL A 4 24.34 -11.23 0.51
C VAL A 4 22.87 -10.87 0.23
N TYR A 5 22.46 -9.66 0.64
CA TYR A 5 21.12 -9.14 0.47
C TYR A 5 21.17 -7.62 0.19
N ALA A 6 20.51 -7.18 -0.86
CA ALA A 6 20.33 -5.76 -1.16
C ALA A 6 18.92 -5.32 -0.73
N ARG A 7 18.82 -4.12 -0.16
CA ARG A 7 17.51 -3.50 0.14
C ARG A 7 16.80 -3.21 -1.19
N THR A 8 15.50 -3.46 -1.22
CA THR A 8 14.70 -3.14 -2.42
C THR A 8 14.69 -1.64 -2.70
N LYS A 9 14.68 -1.26 -3.97
CA LYS A 9 14.53 0.12 -4.42
C LYS A 9 13.15 0.71 -4.10
N GLY A 10 12.16 -0.14 -3.75
CA GLY A 10 10.84 0.28 -3.28
C GLY A 10 10.85 0.93 -1.90
N ILE A 11 11.99 0.90 -1.18
CA ILE A 11 12.19 1.47 0.15
C ILE A 11 13.35 2.46 0.11
N ARG A 12 13.17 3.64 0.68
CA ARG A 12 14.19 4.68 0.83
C ARG A 12 15.31 4.23 1.77
N ASP A 13 16.56 4.48 1.39
CA ASP A 13 17.74 4.09 2.19
C ASP A 13 18.02 5.06 3.34
N ASP A 14 17.56 6.30 3.22
CA ASP A 14 17.79 7.40 4.17
C ASP A 14 16.78 7.46 5.32
N MET A 15 15.78 6.57 5.32
CA MET A 15 14.70 6.57 6.31
C MET A 15 14.67 5.29 7.14
N VAL A 16 14.27 5.46 8.40
CA VAL A 16 14.08 4.35 9.35
C VAL A 16 12.58 4.07 9.46
N SER A 17 12.23 2.79 9.52
CA SER A 17 10.85 2.35 9.71
C SER A 17 10.23 2.94 10.98
N GLY A 18 9.07 3.57 10.86
CA GLY A 18 8.28 4.09 11.98
C GLY A 18 7.45 3.03 12.72
N PHE A 19 7.49 1.78 12.28
CA PHE A 19 6.74 0.70 12.93
C PHE A 19 7.44 0.18 14.18
N CYS A 20 6.64 -0.41 15.08
CA CYS A 20 7.15 -1.01 16.31
C CYS A 20 8.10 -2.18 16.00
N PRO A 21 9.14 -2.39 16.83
CA PRO A 21 10.02 -3.57 16.70
C PRO A 21 9.22 -4.86 16.72
N GLY A 22 9.46 -5.75 15.75
CA GLY A 22 8.75 -7.02 15.62
C GLY A 22 7.37 -6.93 14.97
N CYS A 23 6.90 -5.73 14.62
CA CYS A 23 5.65 -5.57 13.89
C CYS A 23 5.80 -6.02 12.43
N MET A 24 4.85 -6.83 11.95
CA MET A 24 4.88 -7.38 10.60
C MET A 24 4.67 -6.34 9.50
N HIS A 25 4.18 -5.14 9.81
CA HIS A 25 4.06 -4.06 8.83
C HIS A 25 5.37 -3.77 8.10
N SER A 26 6.50 -3.70 8.83
CA SER A 26 7.82 -3.50 8.22
C SER A 26 8.17 -4.59 7.21
N THR A 27 7.85 -5.84 7.51
CA THR A 27 8.10 -6.98 6.62
C THR A 27 7.20 -6.93 5.40
N VAL A 28 5.91 -6.65 5.57
CA VAL A 28 4.94 -6.59 4.48
C VAL A 28 5.28 -5.45 3.50
N ILE A 29 5.59 -4.26 4.01
CA ILE A 29 5.96 -3.12 3.15
C ILE A 29 7.24 -3.40 2.36
N LYS A 30 8.23 -4.05 2.99
CA LYS A 30 9.44 -4.48 2.30
C LYS A 30 9.12 -5.47 1.17
N LEU A 31 8.29 -6.46 1.44
CA LEU A 31 7.87 -7.45 0.42
C LEU A 31 7.10 -6.79 -0.73
N ILE A 32 6.23 -5.81 -0.44
CA ILE A 32 5.57 -5.03 -1.49
C ILE A 32 6.60 -4.33 -2.37
N GLY A 33 7.59 -3.67 -1.77
CA GLY A 33 8.65 -3.01 -2.51
C GLY A 33 9.47 -3.98 -3.37
N GLU A 34 9.81 -5.17 -2.85
CA GLU A 34 10.51 -6.23 -3.58
C GLU A 34 9.70 -6.73 -4.78
N VAL A 35 8.42 -7.03 -4.59
CA VAL A 35 7.53 -7.49 -5.66
C VAL A 35 7.37 -6.43 -6.75
N LEU A 36 7.17 -5.16 -6.38
CA LEU A 36 7.08 -4.08 -7.35
C LEU A 36 8.38 -3.88 -8.14
N GLU A 37 9.53 -4.03 -7.49
CA GLU A 37 10.83 -3.97 -8.15
C GLU A 37 11.03 -5.14 -9.13
N GLU A 38 10.74 -6.37 -8.72
CA GLU A 38 10.83 -7.57 -9.56
C GLU A 38 9.90 -7.49 -10.77
N MET A 39 8.72 -6.92 -10.61
CA MET A 39 7.75 -6.70 -11.68
C MET A 39 8.07 -5.49 -12.56
N HIS A 40 9.10 -4.70 -12.24
CA HIS A 40 9.43 -3.43 -12.92
C HIS A 40 8.26 -2.42 -12.92
N LEU A 41 7.55 -2.31 -11.80
CA LEU A 41 6.35 -1.49 -11.66
C LEU A 41 6.47 -0.37 -10.61
N LEU A 42 7.65 -0.11 -10.05
CA LEU A 42 7.84 0.94 -9.05
C LEU A 42 7.38 2.33 -9.53
N ASP A 43 7.63 2.64 -10.80
CA ASP A 43 7.27 3.90 -11.46
C ASP A 43 5.80 3.97 -11.94
N LYS A 44 5.07 2.87 -11.84
CA LYS A 44 3.66 2.76 -12.24
C LYS A 44 2.73 2.42 -11.09
N ALA A 45 3.29 2.12 -9.94
CA ALA A 45 2.54 1.73 -8.76
C ALA A 45 2.03 2.95 -8.00
N ALA A 46 0.77 2.91 -7.60
CA ALA A 46 0.14 3.91 -6.75
C ALA A 46 -0.66 3.25 -5.63
N CYS A 47 -0.30 3.56 -4.40
CA CYS A 47 -0.94 3.01 -3.20
C CYS A 47 -1.97 3.97 -2.63
N ALA A 48 -3.23 3.55 -2.52
CA ALA A 48 -4.20 4.27 -1.70
C ALA A 48 -4.05 3.81 -0.24
N VAL A 49 -3.51 4.69 0.58
CA VAL A 49 -3.15 4.40 1.97
C VAL A 49 -4.31 4.74 2.90
N GLY A 50 -4.69 3.80 3.75
CA GLY A 50 -5.66 4.02 4.80
C GLY A 50 -5.09 4.77 6.01
N VAL A 51 -5.94 5.01 7.00
CA VAL A 51 -5.54 5.66 8.26
C VAL A 51 -5.33 4.62 9.36
N GLY A 52 -4.29 4.83 10.15
CA GLY A 52 -3.85 3.93 11.21
C GLY A 52 -2.38 3.61 11.09
N CYS A 53 -1.92 2.52 11.70
CA CYS A 53 -0.51 2.08 11.58
C CYS A 53 -0.09 1.86 10.13
N CYS A 54 -1.03 1.46 9.27
CA CYS A 54 -0.78 1.32 7.83
C CYS A 54 -0.25 2.60 7.16
N GLY A 55 -0.57 3.79 7.70
CA GLY A 55 -0.09 5.07 7.17
C GLY A 55 1.38 5.38 7.45
N LEU A 56 2.01 4.70 8.40
CA LEU A 56 3.38 5.02 8.81
C LEU A 56 4.45 4.68 7.76
N HIS A 57 4.09 4.01 6.67
CA HIS A 57 5.05 3.65 5.61
C HIS A 57 5.27 4.75 4.57
N MET A 58 4.42 5.76 4.52
CA MET A 58 4.45 6.79 3.48
C MET A 58 5.80 7.53 3.39
N ASP A 59 6.47 7.72 4.53
CA ASP A 59 7.71 8.48 4.58
C ASP A 59 8.92 7.74 3.98
N TYR A 60 8.85 6.41 3.84
CA TYR A 60 10.01 5.62 3.42
C TYR A 60 9.79 4.70 2.22
N ILE A 61 8.63 4.76 1.55
CA ILE A 61 8.43 4.14 0.24
C ILE A 61 8.89 5.05 -0.90
N THR A 62 9.15 4.48 -2.07
CA THR A 62 9.60 5.21 -3.28
C THR A 62 8.55 5.28 -4.37
N TYR A 63 7.52 4.42 -4.32
CA TYR A 63 6.38 4.46 -5.24
C TYR A 63 5.34 5.48 -4.79
N ASP A 64 4.47 5.90 -5.71
CA ASP A 64 3.45 6.93 -5.44
C ASP A 64 2.38 6.46 -4.47
N TYR A 65 1.79 7.41 -3.73
CA TYR A 65 0.68 7.14 -2.85
C TYR A 65 -0.35 8.26 -2.79
N PHE A 66 -1.56 7.90 -2.43
CA PHE A 66 -2.65 8.81 -2.08
C PHE A 66 -3.07 8.57 -0.62
N LEU A 67 -2.98 9.58 0.22
CA LEU A 67 -3.54 9.48 1.58
C LEU A 67 -5.06 9.61 1.51
N ALA A 68 -5.76 8.56 1.89
CA ALA A 68 -7.22 8.56 1.96
C ALA A 68 -7.71 8.98 3.35
N ALA A 69 -8.89 9.55 3.45
CA ALA A 69 -9.59 9.65 4.72
C ALA A 69 -9.89 8.25 5.26
N HIS A 70 -10.02 8.13 6.59
CA HIS A 70 -10.22 6.84 7.26
C HIS A 70 -11.40 6.05 6.68
N GLY A 71 -11.15 4.82 6.26
CA GLY A 71 -12.11 3.95 5.60
C GLY A 71 -12.40 4.27 4.11
N ARG A 72 -11.70 5.23 3.50
CA ARG A 72 -12.01 5.67 2.12
C ARG A 72 -10.96 5.23 1.08
N ALA A 73 -9.99 4.40 1.46
CA ALA A 73 -8.92 4.00 0.55
C ALA A 73 -9.44 3.27 -0.70
N CYS A 74 -10.42 2.38 -0.58
CA CYS A 74 -11.02 1.71 -1.74
C CYS A 74 -11.77 2.68 -2.68
N ALA A 75 -12.39 3.74 -2.14
CA ALA A 75 -13.02 4.77 -2.96
C ALA A 75 -11.97 5.62 -3.71
N VAL A 76 -10.88 6.00 -3.04
CA VAL A 76 -9.74 6.71 -3.65
C VAL A 76 -9.09 5.85 -4.73
N ALA A 77 -8.83 4.56 -4.44
CA ALA A 77 -8.27 3.60 -5.40
C ALA A 77 -9.18 3.45 -6.64
N THR A 78 -10.50 3.41 -6.46
CA THR A 78 -11.47 3.41 -7.57
C THR A 78 -11.25 4.62 -8.48
N GLY A 79 -11.19 5.82 -7.90
CA GLY A 79 -10.97 7.06 -8.65
C GLY A 79 -9.61 7.05 -9.37
N ALA A 80 -8.54 6.71 -8.65
CA ALA A 80 -7.19 6.64 -9.20
C ALA A 80 -7.10 5.66 -10.39
N LYS A 81 -7.63 4.45 -10.23
CA LYS A 81 -7.58 3.42 -11.29
C LYS A 81 -8.39 3.81 -12.51
N ARG A 82 -9.55 4.43 -12.34
CA ARG A 82 -10.39 4.88 -13.46
C ARG A 82 -9.78 6.08 -14.19
N SER A 83 -9.08 6.95 -13.47
CA SER A 83 -8.40 8.11 -14.06
C SER A 83 -7.12 7.73 -14.82
N ASN A 84 -6.42 6.70 -14.35
CA ASN A 84 -5.22 6.18 -15.00
C ASN A 84 -5.27 4.64 -15.04
N PRO A 85 -5.91 4.05 -16.06
CA PRO A 85 -6.09 2.61 -16.17
C PRO A 85 -4.77 1.81 -16.28
N GLU A 86 -3.68 2.43 -16.74
CA GLU A 86 -2.37 1.78 -16.91
C GLU A 86 -1.58 1.67 -15.60
N SER A 87 -1.93 2.46 -14.59
CA SER A 87 -1.28 2.36 -13.27
C SER A 87 -1.63 1.06 -12.55
N LEU A 88 -0.67 0.50 -11.85
CA LEU A 88 -0.91 -0.53 -10.83
C LEU A 88 -1.42 0.15 -9.57
N VAL A 89 -2.72 0.10 -9.34
CA VAL A 89 -3.33 0.66 -8.13
C VAL A 89 -3.57 -0.45 -7.11
N PHE A 90 -3.23 -0.18 -5.87
CA PHE A 90 -3.55 -1.07 -4.75
C PHE A 90 -3.86 -0.25 -3.48
N THR A 91 -4.51 -0.87 -2.51
CA THR A 91 -4.71 -0.27 -1.19
C THR A 91 -3.87 -0.99 -0.15
N TYR A 92 -3.45 -0.28 0.89
CA TYR A 92 -2.81 -0.84 2.07
C TYR A 92 -3.54 -0.37 3.32
N GLN A 93 -4.24 -1.28 3.98
CA GLN A 93 -5.22 -0.93 5.02
C GLN A 93 -5.16 -1.92 6.19
N GLY A 94 -5.32 -1.40 7.41
CA GLY A 94 -5.56 -2.19 8.60
C GLY A 94 -7.02 -2.66 8.71
N ASP A 95 -7.28 -3.52 9.66
CA ASP A 95 -8.60 -4.10 9.93
C ASP A 95 -9.68 -3.04 10.26
N GLY A 96 -9.35 -2.09 11.11
CA GLY A 96 -10.25 -0.99 11.46
C GLY A 96 -10.57 -0.10 10.27
N ASP A 97 -9.59 0.19 9.44
CA ASP A 97 -9.75 1.05 8.25
C ASP A 97 -10.57 0.35 7.17
N LEU A 98 -10.28 -0.90 6.85
CA LEU A 98 -10.91 -1.63 5.75
C LEU A 98 -12.24 -2.28 6.14
N ALA A 99 -12.23 -3.05 7.25
CA ALA A 99 -13.32 -3.95 7.58
C ALA A 99 -14.30 -3.38 8.62
N SER A 100 -13.98 -2.24 9.22
CA SER A 100 -14.87 -1.53 10.14
C SER A 100 -15.39 -0.25 9.46
N ILE A 101 -14.61 0.84 9.52
CA ILE A 101 -15.05 2.15 8.98
C ILE A 101 -15.26 2.09 7.45
N GLY A 102 -14.41 1.37 6.73
CA GLY A 102 -14.39 1.29 5.27
C GLY A 102 -15.15 0.12 4.67
N LEU A 103 -15.95 -0.61 5.45
CA LEU A 103 -16.60 -1.83 4.95
C LEU A 103 -17.52 -1.56 3.75
N ALA A 104 -18.29 -0.48 3.79
CA ALA A 104 -19.21 -0.12 2.70
C ALA A 104 -18.45 0.19 1.40
N GLU A 105 -17.35 0.93 1.47
CA GLU A 105 -16.50 1.28 0.33
C GLU A 105 -15.82 0.04 -0.26
N THR A 106 -15.35 -0.84 0.61
CA THR A 106 -14.68 -2.10 0.23
C THR A 106 -15.66 -3.02 -0.51
N ILE A 107 -16.84 -3.26 0.06
CA ILE A 107 -17.87 -4.09 -0.57
C ILE A 107 -18.36 -3.45 -1.88
N SER A 108 -18.55 -2.14 -1.90
CA SER A 108 -18.99 -1.42 -3.10
C SER A 108 -17.96 -1.52 -4.22
N ALA A 109 -16.67 -1.41 -3.92
CA ALA A 109 -15.60 -1.57 -4.91
C ALA A 109 -15.56 -3.02 -5.44
N ALA A 110 -15.63 -4.00 -4.55
CA ALA A 110 -15.66 -5.42 -4.91
C ALA A 110 -16.89 -5.75 -5.78
N ASN A 111 -18.07 -5.25 -5.42
CA ASN A 111 -19.31 -5.48 -6.17
C ASN A 111 -19.28 -4.87 -7.58
N ARG A 112 -18.56 -3.77 -7.77
CA ARG A 112 -18.35 -3.17 -9.10
C ARG A 112 -17.25 -3.85 -9.92
N GLY A 113 -16.51 -4.80 -9.33
CA GLY A 113 -15.37 -5.45 -10.00
C GLY A 113 -14.23 -4.48 -10.32
N GLU A 114 -13.93 -3.54 -9.41
CA GLU A 114 -12.86 -2.55 -9.63
C GLU A 114 -11.49 -3.25 -9.77
N ASN A 115 -10.71 -2.82 -10.75
CA ASN A 115 -9.45 -3.45 -11.10
C ASN A 115 -8.28 -2.88 -10.27
N PHE A 116 -8.26 -3.15 -8.98
CA PHE A 116 -7.12 -2.89 -8.08
C PHE A 116 -7.00 -3.98 -7.02
N THR A 117 -5.84 -4.06 -6.39
CA THR A 117 -5.57 -5.04 -5.32
C THR A 117 -5.79 -4.40 -3.96
N VAL A 118 -6.41 -5.14 -3.04
CA VAL A 118 -6.56 -4.73 -1.64
C VAL A 118 -5.60 -5.54 -0.78
N ILE A 119 -4.65 -4.87 -0.15
CA ILE A 119 -3.76 -5.49 0.84
C ILE A 119 -4.30 -5.19 2.23
N PHE A 120 -4.81 -6.22 2.83
CA PHE A 120 -5.44 -6.19 4.15
C PHE A 120 -4.50 -6.70 5.23
N VAL A 121 -4.21 -5.87 6.21
CA VAL A 121 -3.42 -6.24 7.38
C VAL A 121 -4.35 -6.37 8.57
N ASN A 122 -4.53 -7.60 9.01
CA ASN A 122 -5.32 -7.92 10.21
C ASN A 122 -4.40 -7.85 11.44
N ASN A 123 -4.34 -6.71 12.09
CA ASN A 123 -3.44 -6.45 13.22
C ASN A 123 -4.15 -5.97 14.49
#